data_45da12b9f55c5b5b07b16dff6336f414
#
_entry.id   45da12b9f55c5b5b07b16dff6336f414
#
_cell.length_a   1.000
_cell.length_b   1.000
_cell.length_c   1.000
_cell.angle_alpha   90.00
_cell.angle_beta   90.00
_cell.angle_gamma   90.00
#
_symmetry.space_group_name_H-M   'P 1'
#
loop_
_entity.id
_entity.type
_entity.pdbx_description
1 polymer ?
#
loop_
_entity_poly.entity_id
_entity_poly.type
_entity_poly.pdbx_seq_one_letter_code
_entity_poly.pdbx_strand_id
1 'polypeptide(L)'
;MGNRVPFEFFITKGKGESKAGSEGLPYETGSYDAALNNAGIENTNVIEYTSVMPRESKQITKIEGIKRIRWGEVLECIKAQSNGKKGSKISAAVMTTTVVDPTGKYLGGFACEYSGSGTRNDAEQSLGESISGMIKRRGYGNILGETTLYADNKTDTGYIIHPGKIFEYEHLDVKEEHGSVLVAICFVSYQYFKVYDKHKKTKRKK
;
A
#
# COMPACT_ATOMS: atom_id res chain seq x y z
N MET A 1 26.19 -0.56 9.04
CA MET A 1 24.86 -0.07 8.67
C MET A 1 23.81 -0.95 9.34
N GLY A 2 22.66 -0.41 9.75
CA GLY A 2 21.56 -1.17 10.32
C GLY A 2 20.49 -1.50 9.29
N ASN A 3 19.58 -2.41 9.61
CA ASN A 3 18.39 -2.65 8.81
C ASN A 3 17.48 -1.43 8.89
N ARG A 4 17.02 -0.94 7.74
CA ARG A 4 16.05 0.16 7.64
C ARG A 4 14.63 -0.42 7.59
N VAL A 5 13.76 0.08 8.46
CA VAL A 5 12.36 -0.33 8.53
C VAL A 5 11.48 0.91 8.38
N PRO A 6 10.53 0.92 7.45
CA PRO A 6 9.59 2.03 7.28
C PRO A 6 8.83 2.31 8.58
N PHE A 7 8.63 3.59 8.91
CA PHE A 7 8.01 3.96 10.17
C PHE A 7 6.77 4.84 9.99
N GLU A 8 6.91 6.14 9.72
CA GLU A 8 5.75 6.99 9.52
C GLU A 8 5.34 6.99 8.07
N PHE A 9 4.02 6.89 7.85
CA PHE A 9 3.44 6.90 6.52
C PHE A 9 2.17 7.75 6.47
N PHE A 10 1.85 8.25 5.30
CA PHE A 10 0.56 8.85 5.00
C PHE A 10 -0.09 8.12 3.81
N ILE A 11 -1.40 8.36 3.64
CA ILE A 11 -2.14 7.80 2.52
C ILE A 11 -2.54 8.93 1.61
N THR A 12 -2.40 8.69 0.32
CA THR A 12 -2.83 9.61 -0.72
C THR A 12 -3.47 8.86 -1.86
N LYS A 13 -4.23 9.59 -2.65
CA LYS A 13 -4.83 9.11 -3.90
C LYS A 13 -4.88 10.24 -4.90
N GLY A 14 -4.90 9.87 -6.16
CA GLY A 14 -4.99 10.83 -7.25
C GLY A 14 -5.49 10.21 -8.53
N LYS A 15 -6.00 11.06 -9.40
CA LYS A 15 -6.43 10.72 -10.75
C LYS A 15 -6.08 11.84 -11.70
N GLY A 16 -5.84 11.48 -12.96
CA GLY A 16 -5.50 12.43 -14.00
C GLY A 16 -5.86 11.92 -15.37
N GLU A 17 -6.06 12.83 -16.29
CA GLU A 17 -6.35 12.56 -17.69
C GLU A 17 -5.43 13.39 -18.58
N SER A 18 -5.15 12.91 -19.78
CA SER A 18 -4.39 13.64 -20.80
C SER A 18 -4.99 13.44 -22.19
N LYS A 19 -4.84 14.48 -23.02
CA LYS A 19 -5.21 14.46 -24.45
C LYS A 19 -4.04 13.92 -25.26
N ALA A 20 -4.34 13.20 -26.34
CA ALA A 20 -3.34 12.75 -27.28
C ALA A 20 -2.58 13.93 -27.88
N GLY A 21 -1.26 13.88 -27.81
CA GLY A 21 -0.35 14.81 -28.50
C GLY A 21 -0.40 16.27 -28.06
N SER A 22 -1.10 16.62 -26.98
CA SER A 22 -1.00 17.94 -26.37
C SER A 22 0.29 18.02 -25.54
N GLU A 23 1.06 19.11 -25.72
CA GLU A 23 2.22 19.45 -24.89
C GLU A 23 3.49 18.60 -25.11
N GLY A 24 3.58 17.83 -26.21
CA GLY A 24 4.81 17.12 -26.59
C GLY A 24 5.21 15.93 -25.68
N LEU A 25 4.34 15.56 -24.73
CA LEU A 25 4.56 14.41 -23.85
C LEU A 25 3.83 13.17 -24.39
N PRO A 26 4.38 11.96 -24.17
CA PRO A 26 3.60 10.74 -24.33
C PRO A 26 2.34 10.82 -23.46
N TYR A 27 1.19 10.71 -24.06
CA TYR A 27 -0.11 10.95 -23.45
C TYR A 27 -0.41 10.08 -22.21
N GLU A 28 0.10 8.86 -22.17
CA GLU A 28 -0.01 7.97 -21.01
C GLU A 28 0.84 8.48 -19.82
N THR A 29 2.01 9.05 -20.09
CA THR A 29 2.85 9.69 -19.08
C THR A 29 2.16 10.93 -18.51
N GLY A 30 1.51 11.73 -19.36
CA GLY A 30 0.78 12.92 -18.94
C GLY A 30 -0.37 12.62 -18.00
N SER A 31 -1.15 11.55 -18.23
CA SER A 31 -2.25 11.17 -17.32
C SER A 31 -1.71 10.69 -15.96
N TYR A 32 -0.58 9.97 -15.95
CA TYR A 32 0.03 9.52 -14.71
C TYR A 32 0.66 10.67 -13.92
N ASP A 33 1.35 11.60 -14.58
CA ASP A 33 1.89 12.81 -13.96
C ASP A 33 0.77 13.65 -13.31
N ALA A 34 -0.34 13.84 -14.02
CA ALA A 34 -1.53 14.52 -13.48
C ALA A 34 -2.12 13.78 -12.26
N ALA A 35 -2.09 12.44 -12.24
CA ALA A 35 -2.54 11.65 -11.10
C ALA A 35 -1.59 11.80 -9.90
N LEU A 36 -0.27 11.84 -10.13
CA LEU A 36 0.73 12.11 -9.09
C LEU A 36 0.56 13.53 -8.51
N ASN A 37 0.33 14.52 -9.36
CA ASN A 37 0.06 15.91 -8.94
C ASN A 37 -1.20 15.99 -8.08
N ASN A 38 -2.29 15.36 -8.50
CA ASN A 38 -3.53 15.30 -7.71
C ASN A 38 -3.32 14.58 -6.35
N ALA A 39 -2.43 13.60 -6.32
CA ALA A 39 -2.01 12.92 -5.08
C ALA A 39 -1.09 13.79 -4.20
N GLY A 40 -0.41 14.80 -4.76
CA GLY A 40 0.56 15.67 -4.08
C GLY A 40 1.94 15.03 -3.92
N ILE A 41 2.34 14.15 -4.83
CA ILE A 41 3.62 13.43 -4.80
C ILE A 41 4.38 13.50 -6.12
N GLU A 42 4.02 14.40 -7.01
CA GLU A 42 4.54 14.57 -8.37
C GLU A 42 6.03 14.90 -8.41
N ASN A 43 6.54 15.53 -7.37
CA ASN A 43 7.96 15.97 -7.32
C ASN A 43 8.88 14.94 -6.65
N THR A 44 8.48 13.67 -6.59
CA THR A 44 9.25 12.59 -5.97
C THR A 44 9.56 11.46 -6.95
N ASN A 45 10.60 10.68 -6.64
CA ASN A 45 10.90 9.43 -7.34
C ASN A 45 10.21 8.28 -6.62
N VAL A 46 9.06 7.85 -7.11
CA VAL A 46 8.24 6.80 -6.49
C VAL A 46 8.88 5.43 -6.67
N ILE A 47 9.11 4.70 -5.58
CA ILE A 47 9.57 3.29 -5.57
C ILE A 47 8.54 2.44 -4.85
N GLU A 48 8.16 1.32 -5.46
CA GLU A 48 7.13 0.43 -4.93
C GLU A 48 7.72 -0.63 -3.99
N TYR A 49 7.07 -0.77 -2.84
CA TYR A 49 7.28 -1.86 -1.90
C TYR A 49 6.29 -2.99 -2.16
N THR A 50 6.64 -4.17 -1.66
CA THR A 50 5.69 -5.26 -1.50
C THR A 50 4.78 -5.03 -0.28
N SER A 51 3.79 -5.86 -0.14
CA SER A 51 2.61 -5.75 0.73
C SER A 51 2.85 -5.92 2.24
N VAL A 52 4.01 -5.62 2.80
CA VAL A 52 4.30 -5.84 4.23
C VAL A 52 4.36 -4.54 5.01
N MET A 53 3.50 -4.41 6.02
CA MET A 53 3.47 -3.28 6.94
C MET A 53 4.28 -3.59 8.21
N PRO A 54 5.28 -2.77 8.54
CA PRO A 54 6.06 -2.96 9.77
C PRO A 54 5.17 -2.83 11.01
N ARG A 55 5.52 -3.60 12.06
CA ARG A 55 4.82 -3.58 13.34
C ARG A 55 4.78 -2.19 13.99
N GLU A 56 5.85 -1.46 13.86
CA GLU A 56 6.05 -0.15 14.46
C GLU A 56 5.49 0.99 13.61
N SER A 57 5.00 0.70 12.40
CA SER A 57 4.56 1.76 11.47
C SER A 57 3.40 2.57 12.03
N LYS A 58 3.44 3.89 11.78
CA LYS A 58 2.49 4.86 12.31
C LYS A 58 1.94 5.73 11.19
N GLN A 59 0.63 5.81 11.09
CA GLN A 59 -0.01 6.73 10.17
C GLN A 59 0.06 8.17 10.68
N ILE A 60 0.40 9.08 9.78
CA ILE A 60 0.28 10.54 9.94
C ILE A 60 -0.72 11.09 8.93
N THR A 61 -1.09 12.35 9.06
CA THR A 61 -1.99 12.99 8.10
C THR A 61 -1.30 13.20 6.74
N LYS A 62 -2.10 13.24 5.65
CA LYS A 62 -1.58 13.57 4.30
C LYS A 62 -0.85 14.91 4.30
N ILE A 63 -1.40 15.91 4.99
CA ILE A 63 -0.81 17.26 5.08
C ILE A 63 0.58 17.23 5.73
N GLU A 64 0.73 16.49 6.84
CA GLU A 64 2.03 16.32 7.50
C GLU A 64 3.02 15.54 6.61
N GLY A 65 2.55 14.50 5.94
CA GLY A 65 3.37 13.71 5.02
C GLY A 65 3.92 14.53 3.87
N ILE A 66 3.06 15.25 3.17
CA ILE A 66 3.45 16.12 2.04
C ILE A 66 4.45 17.21 2.47
N LYS A 67 4.30 17.80 3.65
CA LYS A 67 5.26 18.79 4.17
C LYS A 67 6.67 18.24 4.42
N ARG A 68 6.83 16.93 4.54
CA ARG A 68 8.13 16.27 4.78
C ARG A 68 8.83 15.84 3.51
N ILE A 69 8.09 15.77 2.39
CA ILE A 69 8.62 15.39 1.08
C ILE A 69 9.48 16.53 0.51
N ARG A 70 10.63 16.18 -0.05
CA ARG A 70 11.53 17.11 -0.74
C ARG A 70 11.52 16.84 -2.24
N TRP A 71 11.74 17.85 -3.02
CA TRP A 71 11.89 17.75 -4.47
C TRP A 71 13.00 16.76 -4.84
N GLY A 72 12.65 15.78 -5.68
CA GLY A 72 13.58 14.75 -6.17
C GLY A 72 13.92 13.63 -5.18
N GLU A 73 13.31 13.64 -3.98
CA GLU A 73 13.54 12.57 -3.02
C GLU A 73 12.94 11.24 -3.50
N VAL A 74 13.49 10.13 -3.02
CA VAL A 74 12.93 8.79 -3.21
C VAL A 74 11.78 8.60 -2.23
N LEU A 75 10.55 8.49 -2.76
CA LEU A 75 9.35 8.20 -1.99
C LEU A 75 9.01 6.72 -2.14
N GLU A 76 9.24 5.96 -1.09
CA GLU A 76 8.93 4.53 -1.05
C GLU A 76 7.47 4.34 -0.64
N CYS A 77 6.72 3.56 -1.41
CA CYS A 77 5.30 3.39 -1.17
C CYS A 77 4.78 1.98 -1.50
N ILE A 78 3.65 1.62 -0.91
CA ILE A 78 2.80 0.52 -1.37
C ILE A 78 1.69 1.17 -2.18
N LYS A 79 1.58 0.86 -3.49
CA LYS A 79 0.76 1.62 -4.43
C LYS A 79 -0.06 0.71 -5.35
N ALA A 80 -1.36 0.95 -5.40
CA ALA A 80 -2.23 0.48 -6.48
C ALA A 80 -2.31 1.54 -7.58
N GLN A 81 -2.27 1.12 -8.84
CA GLN A 81 -2.40 2.01 -10.00
C GLN A 81 -3.15 1.31 -11.13
N SER A 82 -4.05 2.04 -11.79
CA SER A 82 -4.69 1.60 -13.03
C SER A 82 -4.61 2.69 -14.08
N ASN A 83 -4.40 2.28 -15.32
CA ASN A 83 -4.38 3.16 -16.49
C ASN A 83 -5.44 2.69 -17.49
N GLY A 84 -6.00 3.63 -18.23
CA GLY A 84 -7.02 3.33 -19.22
C GLY A 84 -7.06 4.33 -20.36
N LYS A 85 -7.74 3.93 -21.44
CA LYS A 85 -8.02 4.77 -22.62
C LYS A 85 -9.43 5.33 -22.52
N LYS A 86 -9.73 6.32 -23.35
CA LYS A 86 -11.04 6.92 -23.49
C LYS A 86 -12.18 5.88 -23.54
N GLY A 87 -13.19 6.10 -22.72
CA GLY A 87 -14.34 5.21 -22.58
C GLY A 87 -14.16 4.06 -21.60
N SER A 88 -12.94 3.82 -21.07
CA SER A 88 -12.72 2.83 -20.02
C SER A 88 -13.07 3.37 -18.63
N LYS A 89 -13.42 2.45 -17.72
CA LYS A 89 -13.49 2.70 -16.28
C LYS A 89 -12.25 2.09 -15.65
N ILE A 90 -11.59 2.83 -14.79
CA ILE A 90 -10.40 2.38 -14.07
C ILE A 90 -10.54 2.68 -12.59
N SER A 91 -9.99 1.80 -11.75
CA SER A 91 -10.01 1.97 -10.30
C SER A 91 -8.77 1.39 -9.63
N ALA A 92 -8.41 1.96 -8.50
CA ALA A 92 -7.34 1.50 -7.64
C ALA A 92 -7.76 1.56 -6.17
N ALA A 93 -7.30 0.61 -5.38
CA ALA A 93 -7.55 0.62 -3.94
C ALA A 93 -6.36 0.04 -3.17
N VAL A 94 -6.18 0.49 -1.93
CA VAL A 94 -5.29 -0.14 -0.96
C VAL A 94 -6.05 -0.40 0.33
N MET A 95 -5.68 -1.49 1.00
CA MET A 95 -6.21 -1.84 2.31
C MET A 95 -5.10 -2.39 3.18
N THR A 96 -5.14 -2.06 4.48
CA THR A 96 -4.22 -2.64 5.45
C THR A 96 -4.91 -3.66 6.35
N THR A 97 -4.13 -4.60 6.87
CA THR A 97 -4.53 -5.52 7.93
C THR A 97 -3.45 -5.60 8.97
N THR A 98 -3.81 -6.02 10.16
CA THR A 98 -2.85 -6.37 11.22
C THR A 98 -3.01 -7.83 11.64
N VAL A 99 -1.92 -8.44 12.08
CA VAL A 99 -1.88 -9.85 12.47
C VAL A 99 -1.47 -9.97 13.93
N VAL A 100 -2.30 -10.66 14.69
CA VAL A 100 -2.04 -11.01 16.09
C VAL A 100 -1.90 -12.52 16.20
N ASP A 101 -0.86 -13.00 16.86
CA ASP A 101 -0.63 -14.44 17.06
C ASP A 101 -1.55 -15.02 18.14
N PRO A 102 -1.61 -16.37 18.29
CA PRO A 102 -2.47 -17.01 19.30
C PRO A 102 -2.13 -16.64 20.74
N THR A 103 -0.97 -16.03 21.01
CA THR A 103 -0.59 -15.54 22.35
C THR A 103 -1.02 -14.11 22.62
N GLY A 104 -1.66 -13.45 21.63
CA GLY A 104 -2.06 -12.05 21.72
C GLY A 104 -0.96 -11.05 21.32
N LYS A 105 0.16 -11.53 20.76
CA LYS A 105 1.25 -10.66 20.32
C LYS A 105 0.99 -10.10 18.92
N TYR A 106 1.05 -8.78 18.79
CA TYR A 106 1.02 -8.12 17.50
C TYR A 106 2.31 -8.38 16.69
N LEU A 107 2.17 -8.92 15.50
CA LEU A 107 3.30 -9.32 14.64
C LEU A 107 3.67 -8.26 13.60
N GLY A 108 2.71 -7.47 13.15
CA GLY A 108 2.80 -6.55 12.02
C GLY A 108 1.55 -6.66 11.17
N GLY A 109 1.63 -6.25 9.91
CA GLY A 109 0.46 -6.26 9.03
C GLY A 109 0.80 -6.45 7.57
N PHE A 110 -0.25 -6.39 6.76
CA PHE A 110 -0.16 -6.38 5.30
C PHE A 110 -0.91 -5.19 4.75
N ALA A 111 -0.45 -4.71 3.60
CA ALA A 111 -1.22 -3.84 2.74
C ALA A 111 -1.49 -4.59 1.45
N CYS A 112 -2.73 -4.65 1.03
CA CYS A 112 -3.16 -5.27 -0.22
C CYS A 112 -3.52 -4.19 -1.21
N GLU A 113 -3.22 -4.43 -2.48
CA GLU A 113 -3.47 -3.52 -3.58
C GLU A 113 -4.48 -4.14 -4.56
N TYR A 114 -5.37 -3.32 -5.04
CA TYR A 114 -6.29 -3.62 -6.13
C TYR A 114 -6.10 -2.64 -7.28
N SER A 115 -5.97 -3.17 -8.49
CA SER A 115 -5.89 -2.40 -9.72
C SER A 115 -6.83 -3.03 -10.76
N GLY A 116 -7.76 -2.26 -11.30
CA GLY A 116 -8.76 -2.82 -12.21
C GLY A 116 -9.76 -1.79 -12.70
N SER A 117 -10.97 -2.28 -13.03
CA SER A 117 -12.11 -1.49 -13.50
C SER A 117 -13.36 -1.65 -12.64
N GLY A 118 -13.26 -2.37 -11.53
CA GLY A 118 -14.38 -2.69 -10.66
C GLY A 118 -14.82 -1.52 -9.80
N THR A 119 -16.01 -1.69 -9.24
CA THR A 119 -16.57 -0.78 -8.24
C THR A 119 -15.80 -0.90 -6.91
N ARG A 120 -16.17 -0.05 -5.94
CA ARG A 120 -15.65 -0.15 -4.58
C ARG A 120 -15.90 -1.54 -3.97
N ASN A 121 -17.08 -2.09 -4.16
CA ASN A 121 -17.43 -3.42 -3.64
C ASN A 121 -16.59 -4.53 -4.30
N ASP A 122 -16.36 -4.46 -5.61
CA ASP A 122 -15.49 -5.41 -6.32
C ASP A 122 -14.05 -5.35 -5.78
N ALA A 123 -13.55 -4.16 -5.51
CA ALA A 123 -12.23 -3.96 -4.92
C ALA A 123 -12.18 -4.54 -3.50
N GLU A 124 -13.19 -4.30 -2.67
CA GLU A 124 -13.31 -4.86 -1.31
C GLU A 124 -13.29 -6.40 -1.33
N GLN A 125 -14.07 -7.03 -2.20
CA GLN A 125 -14.08 -8.48 -2.34
C GLN A 125 -12.71 -9.01 -2.76
N SER A 126 -12.10 -8.44 -3.80
CA SER A 126 -10.78 -8.85 -4.30
C SER A 126 -9.69 -8.71 -3.23
N LEU A 127 -9.73 -7.63 -2.45
CA LEU A 127 -8.79 -7.41 -1.35
C LEU A 127 -8.99 -8.41 -0.20
N GLY A 128 -10.23 -8.78 0.12
CA GLY A 128 -10.55 -9.83 1.08
C GLY A 128 -9.97 -11.20 0.67
N GLU A 129 -10.14 -11.58 -0.59
CA GLU A 129 -9.56 -12.80 -1.16
C GLU A 129 -8.03 -12.77 -1.11
N SER A 130 -7.42 -11.63 -1.43
CA SER A 130 -5.96 -11.43 -1.37
C SER A 130 -5.42 -11.62 0.04
N ILE A 131 -6.09 -11.06 1.06
CA ILE A 131 -5.74 -11.25 2.47
C ILE A 131 -5.81 -12.72 2.85
N SER A 132 -6.93 -13.38 2.57
CA SER A 132 -7.11 -14.80 2.87
C SER A 132 -5.99 -15.64 2.27
N GLY A 133 -5.65 -15.41 1.00
CA GLY A 133 -4.54 -16.06 0.33
C GLY A 133 -3.17 -15.78 0.97
N MET A 134 -2.92 -14.54 1.39
CA MET A 134 -1.66 -14.18 2.06
C MET A 134 -1.53 -14.84 3.43
N ILE A 135 -2.57 -14.84 4.23
CA ILE A 135 -2.63 -15.48 5.56
C ILE A 135 -2.30 -16.96 5.45
N LYS A 136 -2.97 -17.65 4.52
CA LYS A 136 -2.75 -19.07 4.27
C LYS A 136 -1.30 -19.39 3.84
N ARG A 137 -0.75 -18.65 2.86
CA ARG A 137 0.61 -18.87 2.35
C ARG A 137 1.70 -18.63 3.38
N ARG A 138 1.43 -17.81 4.41
CA ARG A 138 2.38 -17.53 5.50
C ARG A 138 2.25 -18.49 6.69
N GLY A 139 1.40 -19.52 6.59
CA GLY A 139 1.23 -20.53 7.62
C GLY A 139 0.41 -20.06 8.84
N TYR A 140 -0.36 -18.96 8.69
CA TYR A 140 -1.23 -18.47 9.76
C TYR A 140 -2.60 -19.20 9.81
N GLY A 141 -2.78 -20.22 8.97
CA GLY A 141 -3.99 -21.02 8.87
C GLY A 141 -4.99 -20.49 7.84
N ASN A 142 -6.20 -21.06 7.88
CA ASN A 142 -7.30 -20.63 7.03
C ASN A 142 -8.23 -19.73 7.84
N ILE A 143 -8.72 -18.64 7.25
CA ILE A 143 -9.75 -17.81 7.86
C ILE A 143 -11.04 -18.65 8.02
N LEU A 144 -11.65 -18.58 9.19
CA LEU A 144 -12.90 -19.26 9.50
C LEU A 144 -14.10 -18.45 8.98
N GLY A 145 -14.85 -19.02 8.04
CA GLY A 145 -15.96 -18.35 7.37
C GLY A 145 -15.54 -17.42 6.25
N GLU A 146 -16.38 -16.45 5.93
CA GLU A 146 -16.07 -15.44 4.90
C GLU A 146 -15.12 -14.38 5.43
N THR A 147 -14.15 -13.99 4.62
CA THR A 147 -13.24 -12.89 4.96
C THR A 147 -14.01 -11.58 4.97
N THR A 148 -14.02 -10.90 6.10
CA THR A 148 -14.66 -9.60 6.24
C THR A 148 -13.64 -8.47 6.39
N LEU A 149 -13.96 -7.30 5.85
CA LEU A 149 -13.17 -6.07 5.99
C LEU A 149 -13.65 -5.19 7.16
N TYR A 150 -14.71 -5.60 7.85
CA TYR A 150 -15.39 -4.78 8.85
C TYR A 150 -15.33 -5.36 10.26
N ALA A 151 -14.87 -6.60 10.39
CA ALA A 151 -14.73 -7.28 11.68
C ALA A 151 -13.47 -8.17 11.69
N ASP A 152 -13.07 -8.58 12.88
CA ASP A 152 -11.93 -9.46 13.07
C ASP A 152 -12.15 -10.83 12.43
N ASN A 153 -11.19 -11.28 11.66
CA ASN A 153 -11.15 -12.61 11.09
C ASN A 153 -10.29 -13.52 11.97
N LYS A 154 -10.84 -14.67 12.37
CA LYS A 154 -10.09 -15.69 13.12
C LYS A 154 -9.65 -16.79 12.18
N THR A 155 -8.49 -17.38 12.43
CA THR A 155 -8.01 -18.55 11.69
C THR A 155 -8.17 -19.82 12.50
N ASP A 156 -8.18 -20.96 11.81
CA ASP A 156 -8.25 -22.31 12.40
C ASP A 156 -7.02 -22.64 13.30
N THR A 157 -5.95 -21.87 13.18
CA THR A 157 -4.73 -21.96 14.01
C THR A 157 -4.69 -20.92 15.14
N GLY A 158 -5.76 -20.13 15.32
CA GLY A 158 -5.90 -19.19 16.42
C GLY A 158 -5.31 -17.79 16.20
N TYR A 159 -4.81 -17.46 15.00
CA TYR A 159 -4.43 -16.08 14.68
C TYR A 159 -5.66 -15.21 14.52
N ILE A 160 -5.52 -13.92 14.85
CA ILE A 160 -6.54 -12.91 14.63
C ILE A 160 -6.01 -11.92 13.59
N ILE A 161 -6.81 -11.72 12.55
CA ILE A 161 -6.53 -10.79 11.47
C ILE A 161 -7.52 -9.63 11.61
N HIS A 162 -7.03 -8.50 12.09
CA HIS A 162 -7.85 -7.29 12.14
C HIS A 162 -7.82 -6.65 10.77
N PRO A 163 -8.96 -6.40 10.13
CA PRO A 163 -9.02 -5.53 8.98
C PRO A 163 -8.46 -4.17 9.38
N GLY A 164 -7.61 -3.61 8.53
CA GLY A 164 -7.02 -2.32 8.83
C GLY A 164 -8.09 -1.23 8.83
N LYS A 165 -7.85 -0.20 9.63
CA LYS A 165 -8.66 1.03 9.60
C LYS A 165 -8.55 1.79 8.28
N ILE A 166 -7.74 1.29 7.34
CA ILE A 166 -7.41 1.90 6.07
C ILE A 166 -8.01 1.04 4.97
N PHE A 167 -8.99 1.61 4.32
CA PHE A 167 -9.44 1.23 2.99
C PHE A 167 -9.62 2.51 2.19
N GLU A 168 -8.75 2.73 1.20
CA GLU A 168 -8.86 3.85 0.27
C GLU A 168 -9.09 3.34 -1.14
N TYR A 169 -9.99 4.01 -1.84
CA TYR A 169 -10.41 3.69 -3.19
C TYR A 169 -10.47 4.96 -4.03
N GLU A 170 -10.04 4.89 -5.29
CA GLU A 170 -10.19 5.94 -6.28
C GLU A 170 -10.63 5.33 -7.62
N HIS A 171 -11.41 6.07 -8.40
CA HIS A 171 -11.86 5.63 -9.71
C HIS A 171 -11.96 6.80 -10.70
N LEU A 172 -11.94 6.45 -11.98
CA LEU A 172 -12.07 7.39 -13.07
C LEU A 172 -12.83 6.75 -14.25
N ASP A 173 -13.86 7.42 -14.73
CA ASP A 173 -14.44 7.18 -16.05
C ASP A 173 -13.64 8.04 -17.05
N VAL A 174 -12.78 7.40 -17.83
CA VAL A 174 -11.81 8.10 -18.71
C VAL A 174 -12.53 8.76 -19.86
N LYS A 175 -12.46 10.08 -19.94
CA LYS A 175 -13.10 10.93 -20.96
C LYS A 175 -12.11 11.40 -22.02
N GLU A 176 -10.86 11.60 -21.64
CA GLU A 176 -9.77 11.98 -22.54
C GLU A 176 -9.08 10.73 -23.13
N GLU A 177 -8.06 10.90 -23.95
CA GLU A 177 -7.38 9.78 -24.62
C GLU A 177 -6.76 8.78 -23.65
N HIS A 178 -6.25 9.28 -22.53
CA HIS A 178 -5.64 8.48 -21.45
C HIS A 178 -6.08 8.97 -20.07
N GLY A 179 -6.25 8.02 -19.17
CA GLY A 179 -6.51 8.28 -17.76
C GLY A 179 -5.66 7.39 -16.86
N SER A 180 -5.33 7.90 -15.68
CA SER A 180 -4.62 7.18 -14.64
C SER A 180 -5.27 7.44 -13.28
N VAL A 181 -5.33 6.40 -12.44
CA VAL A 181 -5.71 6.51 -11.02
C VAL A 181 -4.65 5.81 -10.18
N LEU A 182 -4.41 6.32 -8.99
CA LEU A 182 -3.55 5.69 -8.00
C LEU A 182 -4.09 5.87 -6.58
N VAL A 183 -3.76 4.90 -5.72
CA VAL A 183 -3.88 5.00 -4.26
C VAL A 183 -2.59 4.49 -3.66
N ALA A 184 -1.99 5.24 -2.73
CA ALA A 184 -0.67 4.91 -2.20
C ALA A 184 -0.56 5.12 -0.68
N ILE A 185 0.17 4.20 -0.04
CA ILE A 185 0.69 4.32 1.32
C ILE A 185 2.14 4.75 1.19
N CYS A 186 2.44 6.00 1.50
CA CYS A 186 3.74 6.63 1.28
C CYS A 186 4.52 6.74 2.58
N PHE A 187 5.74 6.17 2.65
CA PHE A 187 6.60 6.23 3.83
C PHE A 187 7.51 7.44 3.79
N VAL A 188 7.54 8.21 4.87
CA VAL A 188 8.30 9.47 4.99
C VAL A 188 9.34 9.45 6.11
N SER A 189 9.41 8.38 6.88
CA SER A 189 10.48 8.19 7.87
C SER A 189 10.80 6.71 8.08
N TYR A 190 11.96 6.44 8.66
CA TYR A 190 12.51 5.10 8.84
C TYR A 190 13.17 4.96 10.19
N GLN A 191 13.04 3.77 10.78
CA GLN A 191 13.82 3.34 11.93
C GLN A 191 15.00 2.48 11.47
N TYR A 192 16.13 2.63 12.14
CA TYR A 192 17.36 1.89 11.84
C TYR A 192 17.71 0.97 13.00
N PHE A 193 17.66 -0.33 12.77
CA PHE A 193 18.01 -1.34 13.76
C PHE A 193 19.43 -1.83 13.52
N LYS A 194 20.19 -1.97 14.62
CA LYS A 194 21.53 -2.57 14.56
C LYS A 194 21.41 -4.01 14.04
N VAL A 195 22.26 -4.37 13.08
CA VAL A 195 22.40 -5.78 12.68
C VAL A 195 22.94 -6.55 13.87
N TYR A 196 22.16 -7.48 14.39
CA TYR A 196 22.64 -8.41 15.41
C TYR A 196 23.66 -9.37 14.76
N ASP A 197 24.96 -9.19 15.08
CA ASP A 197 26.00 -10.11 14.69
C ASP A 197 25.82 -11.42 15.48
N LYS A 198 25.18 -12.40 14.85
CA LYS A 198 24.93 -13.73 15.43
C LYS A 198 26.24 -14.47 15.78
N HIS A 199 27.39 -14.03 15.28
CA HIS A 199 28.69 -14.67 15.48
C HIS A 199 29.42 -14.26 16.77
N LYS A 200 28.94 -13.28 17.53
CA LYS A 200 29.60 -12.85 18.79
C LYS A 200 29.22 -13.65 20.04
N LYS A 201 28.35 -14.65 19.94
CA LYS A 201 27.94 -15.44 21.14
C LYS A 201 28.81 -16.65 21.46
N THR A 202 29.90 -16.92 20.71
CA THR A 202 30.71 -18.15 20.92
C THR A 202 32.05 -17.93 21.63
N LYS A 203 32.33 -16.73 22.17
CA LYS A 203 33.60 -16.49 22.90
C LYS A 203 33.41 -15.92 24.30
N ARG A 204 32.60 -16.57 25.14
CA ARG A 204 32.63 -16.39 26.59
C ARG A 204 32.21 -17.67 27.27
N LYS A 205 33.07 -18.67 27.24
CA LYS A 205 33.26 -19.73 28.25
C LYS A 205 34.64 -20.29 28.02
N LYS A 206 35.60 -19.73 28.74
CA LYS A 206 36.79 -20.40 29.31
C LYS A 206 37.08 -19.77 30.64
#